data_aa6e3e399781f37d2e1b9b2c82e1b66c
#
_entry.id   aa6e3e399781f37d2e1b9b2c82e1b66c
#
_cell.length_a   1.000
_cell.length_b   1.000
_cell.length_c   1.000
_cell.angle_alpha   90.00
_cell.angle_beta   90.00
_cell.angle_gamma   90.00
#
_symmetry.space_group_name_H-M   'P 1'
#
loop_
_entity.id
_entity.type
_entity.pdbx_description
1 polymer ?
#
loop_
_entity_poly.entity_id
_entity_poly.type
_entity_poly.pdbx_seq_one_letter_code
_entity_poly.pdbx_strand_id
1 'polypeptide(L)'
;MNLGFSGNGRLEKEVIGLLTGMDAKLYVLDCLPNLVGGIVSLTELKNRITTSVIQLRKSKPAVPILLTEHDGYTDEAINAVSKKEYQEVNIALKEVFDSLSAAGISNIYLLSKNEIGQDIESMVDGVHPNDIGMMRYADAYEKKIKAILHEPVTMAGTTLPVTQRRDANIYDWETRHNEVMSFNKAHAPELVLIGNSITHYWAGQPAAPIARGETSWKKYFEKMNPVNMGFGWDRIENVLWRIYHGELDSISPKHIVLMIVPIISAKIRMKK
;
A
#
# COMPACT_ATOMS: atom_id res chain seq x y z
N MET A 1 -3.92 10.22 -6.95
CA MET A 1 -5.24 9.79 -7.47
C MET A 1 -5.04 8.51 -8.28
N ASN A 2 -5.85 7.49 -8.05
CA ASN A 2 -5.85 6.25 -8.84
C ASN A 2 -7.00 6.32 -9.85
N LEU A 3 -6.69 6.10 -11.13
CA LEU A 3 -7.64 6.09 -12.25
C LEU A 3 -7.65 4.73 -12.94
N GLY A 4 -7.65 3.65 -12.16
CA GLY A 4 -7.81 2.29 -12.67
C GLY A 4 -9.21 2.08 -13.27
N PHE A 5 -9.26 1.52 -14.49
CA PHE A 5 -10.49 1.33 -15.27
C PHE A 5 -10.88 -0.14 -15.44
N SER A 6 -10.50 -1.01 -14.50
CA SER A 6 -10.91 -2.43 -14.49
C SER A 6 -10.72 -3.12 -15.86
N GLY A 7 -9.49 -3.18 -16.36
CA GLY A 7 -9.14 -3.79 -17.65
C GLY A 7 -9.42 -2.93 -18.90
N ASN A 8 -9.97 -1.73 -18.74
CA ASN A 8 -10.31 -0.83 -19.85
C ASN A 8 -9.39 0.39 -19.99
N GLY A 9 -8.41 0.57 -19.10
CA GLY A 9 -7.40 1.62 -19.25
C GLY A 9 -6.38 1.22 -20.31
N ARG A 10 -6.53 1.73 -21.55
CA ARG A 10 -5.75 1.30 -22.72
C ARG A 10 -5.07 2.47 -23.45
N LEU A 11 -4.69 3.49 -22.69
CA LEU A 11 -4.07 4.71 -23.20
C LEU A 11 -4.93 5.43 -24.25
N GLU A 12 -6.24 5.47 -24.02
CA GLU A 12 -7.18 6.20 -24.86
C GLU A 12 -6.87 7.71 -24.83
N LYS A 13 -6.89 8.31 -26.01
CA LYS A 13 -6.57 9.73 -26.21
C LYS A 13 -7.42 10.65 -25.33
N GLU A 14 -8.69 10.32 -25.13
CA GLU A 14 -9.65 11.07 -24.33
C GLU A 14 -9.28 11.03 -22.84
N VAL A 15 -8.87 9.85 -22.34
CA VAL A 15 -8.43 9.68 -20.94
C VAL A 15 -7.13 10.45 -20.71
N ILE A 16 -6.16 10.35 -21.64
CA ILE A 16 -4.93 11.15 -21.57
C ILE A 16 -5.25 12.65 -21.61
N GLY A 17 -6.25 13.05 -22.42
CA GLY A 17 -6.76 14.43 -22.47
C GLY A 17 -7.26 14.92 -21.11
N LEU A 18 -7.97 14.10 -20.34
CA LEU A 18 -8.40 14.44 -19.00
C LEU A 18 -7.21 14.62 -18.05
N LEU A 19 -6.18 13.77 -18.15
CA LEU A 19 -4.97 13.87 -17.33
C LEU A 19 -4.24 15.21 -17.54
N THR A 20 -4.27 15.76 -18.75
CA THR A 20 -3.61 17.06 -19.04
C THR A 20 -4.21 18.23 -18.24
N GLY A 21 -5.48 18.12 -17.83
CA GLY A 21 -6.15 19.10 -16.98
C GLY A 21 -5.87 18.96 -15.48
N MET A 22 -5.17 17.91 -15.05
CA MET A 22 -4.88 17.65 -13.65
C MET A 22 -3.49 18.18 -13.27
N ASP A 23 -3.40 18.77 -12.08
CA ASP A 23 -2.09 19.13 -11.51
C ASP A 23 -1.57 17.97 -10.67
N ALA A 24 -0.52 17.33 -11.18
CA ALA A 24 0.16 16.21 -10.55
C ALA A 24 1.66 16.49 -10.44
N LYS A 25 2.30 15.92 -9.42
CA LYS A 25 3.77 15.91 -9.30
C LYS A 25 4.43 14.90 -10.24
N LEU A 26 3.69 13.87 -10.62
CA LEU A 26 4.13 12.76 -11.46
C LEU A 26 2.90 12.12 -12.13
N TYR A 27 3.01 11.78 -13.40
CA TYR A 27 2.05 10.90 -14.09
C TYR A 27 2.62 9.49 -14.18
N VAL A 28 1.81 8.50 -13.84
CA VAL A 28 2.15 7.07 -13.97
C VAL A 28 1.21 6.47 -15.02
N LEU A 29 1.78 5.86 -16.04
CA LEU A 29 1.06 5.15 -17.10
C LEU A 29 1.36 3.65 -16.94
N ASP A 30 0.47 2.95 -16.24
CA ASP A 30 0.52 1.52 -15.93
C ASP A 30 -0.68 0.83 -16.58
N CYS A 31 -0.58 0.60 -17.88
CA CYS A 31 -1.70 0.12 -18.69
C CYS A 31 -1.37 -1.14 -19.51
N LEU A 32 -0.12 -1.60 -19.52
CA LEU A 32 0.29 -2.72 -20.38
C LEU A 32 -0.46 -4.02 -20.13
N PRO A 33 -0.83 -4.39 -18.88
CA PRO A 33 -1.64 -5.59 -18.64
C PRO A 33 -2.99 -5.58 -19.38
N ASN A 34 -3.51 -4.40 -19.73
CA ASN A 34 -4.76 -4.26 -20.48
C ASN A 34 -4.57 -4.25 -22.02
N LEU A 35 -3.34 -4.42 -22.50
CA LEU A 35 -2.97 -4.27 -23.89
C LEU A 35 -2.26 -5.49 -24.48
N VAL A 36 -2.22 -6.60 -23.71
CA VAL A 36 -1.68 -7.90 -24.14
C VAL A 36 -2.67 -8.70 -24.98
N GLY A 37 -2.22 -9.84 -25.54
CA GLY A 37 -3.10 -10.80 -26.21
C GLY A 37 -3.73 -10.28 -27.50
N GLY A 38 -3.11 -9.31 -28.17
CA GLY A 38 -3.63 -8.79 -29.45
C GLY A 38 -4.82 -7.86 -29.33
N ILE A 39 -5.12 -7.34 -28.12
CA ILE A 39 -6.17 -6.31 -27.91
C ILE A 39 -5.98 -5.12 -28.85
N VAL A 40 -4.74 -4.73 -29.08
CA VAL A 40 -4.33 -3.83 -30.16
C VAL A 40 -3.10 -4.39 -30.87
N SER A 41 -2.82 -3.98 -32.09
CA SER A 41 -1.57 -4.35 -32.75
C SER A 41 -0.37 -3.70 -32.02
N LEU A 42 0.83 -4.28 -32.14
CA LEU A 42 2.06 -3.70 -31.56
C LEU A 42 2.34 -2.30 -32.15
N THR A 43 1.99 -2.06 -33.41
CA THR A 43 2.10 -0.73 -34.04
C THR A 43 1.18 0.27 -33.37
N GLU A 44 -0.08 -0.11 -33.12
CA GLU A 44 -1.03 0.76 -32.43
C GLU A 44 -0.62 0.97 -30.97
N LEU A 45 -0.13 -0.06 -30.27
CA LEU A 45 0.42 0.07 -28.92
C LEU A 45 1.53 1.13 -28.85
N LYS A 46 2.52 1.02 -29.73
CA LYS A 46 3.62 1.99 -29.83
C LYS A 46 3.10 3.40 -30.12
N ASN A 47 2.12 3.53 -31.00
CA ASN A 47 1.48 4.80 -31.30
C ASN A 47 0.77 5.39 -30.08
N ARG A 48 0.01 4.59 -29.34
CA ARG A 48 -0.70 5.04 -28.13
C ARG A 48 0.27 5.50 -27.04
N ILE A 49 1.34 4.74 -26.77
CA ILE A 49 2.37 5.13 -25.79
C ILE A 49 3.01 6.46 -26.22
N THR A 50 3.45 6.55 -27.49
CA THR A 50 4.10 7.75 -28.04
C THR A 50 3.20 8.97 -27.93
N THR A 51 1.95 8.87 -28.39
CA THR A 51 1.01 10.00 -28.39
C THR A 51 0.62 10.41 -26.98
N SER A 52 0.48 9.46 -26.05
CA SER A 52 0.19 9.72 -24.64
C SER A 52 1.30 10.56 -24.00
N VAL A 53 2.56 10.16 -24.19
CA VAL A 53 3.71 10.89 -23.65
C VAL A 53 3.81 12.28 -24.28
N ILE A 54 3.69 12.40 -25.59
CA ILE A 54 3.76 13.69 -26.29
C ILE A 54 2.63 14.61 -25.83
N GLN A 55 1.40 14.11 -25.70
CA GLN A 55 0.24 14.89 -25.27
C GLN A 55 0.42 15.42 -23.85
N LEU A 56 0.85 14.57 -22.91
CA LEU A 56 1.17 14.98 -21.54
C LEU A 56 2.32 15.99 -21.52
N ARG A 57 3.39 15.72 -22.25
CA ARG A 57 4.57 16.60 -22.28
C ARG A 57 4.24 17.97 -22.85
N LYS A 58 3.38 18.05 -23.86
CA LYS A 58 2.90 19.32 -24.43
C LYS A 58 2.15 20.18 -23.41
N SER A 59 1.32 19.57 -22.58
CA SER A 59 0.53 20.28 -21.56
C SER A 59 1.29 20.51 -20.25
N LYS A 60 2.19 19.61 -19.90
CA LYS A 60 2.95 19.61 -18.65
C LYS A 60 4.45 19.43 -18.93
N PRO A 61 5.14 20.48 -19.41
CA PRO A 61 6.51 20.37 -19.94
C PRO A 61 7.55 19.83 -18.94
N ALA A 62 7.36 20.10 -17.64
CA ALA A 62 8.32 19.78 -16.60
C ALA A 62 7.92 18.59 -15.72
N VAL A 63 6.67 18.10 -15.80
CA VAL A 63 6.19 17.04 -14.90
C VAL A 63 6.76 15.69 -15.33
N PRO A 64 7.35 14.90 -14.42
CA PRO A 64 7.82 13.55 -14.74
C PRO A 64 6.69 12.64 -15.21
N ILE A 65 7.02 11.72 -16.13
CA ILE A 65 6.13 10.66 -16.60
C ILE A 65 6.82 9.33 -16.38
N LEU A 66 6.20 8.44 -15.61
CA LEU A 66 6.66 7.09 -15.37
C LEU A 66 5.84 6.11 -16.20
N LEU A 67 6.51 5.35 -17.04
CA LEU A 67 5.96 4.24 -17.79
C LEU A 67 6.25 2.94 -17.04
N THR A 68 5.28 2.02 -16.97
CA THR A 68 5.44 0.76 -16.25
C THR A 68 5.32 -0.41 -17.20
N GLU A 69 6.26 -1.35 -17.13
CA GLU A 69 6.20 -2.62 -17.84
C GLU A 69 5.08 -3.51 -17.28
N HIS A 70 4.62 -4.45 -18.09
CA HIS A 70 3.82 -5.57 -17.62
C HIS A 70 4.69 -6.44 -16.71
N ASP A 71 4.16 -6.81 -15.56
CA ASP A 71 4.86 -7.54 -14.50
C ASP A 71 5.06 -9.05 -14.75
N GLY A 72 4.52 -9.56 -15.87
CA GLY A 72 4.61 -10.97 -16.27
C GLY A 72 3.43 -11.81 -15.80
N TYR A 73 3.54 -13.12 -15.99
CA TYR A 73 2.58 -14.13 -15.57
C TYR A 73 3.29 -15.22 -14.77
N THR A 74 2.61 -15.80 -13.79
CA THR A 74 3.22 -16.85 -12.95
C THR A 74 3.45 -18.16 -13.70
N ASP A 75 2.71 -18.40 -14.78
CA ASP A 75 2.84 -19.57 -15.63
C ASP A 75 3.87 -19.42 -16.76
N GLU A 76 4.59 -18.30 -16.83
CA GLU A 76 5.52 -17.98 -17.92
C GLU A 76 6.60 -19.05 -18.16
N ALA A 77 6.90 -19.84 -17.14
CA ALA A 77 7.90 -20.93 -17.25
C ALA A 77 7.39 -22.13 -18.08
N ILE A 78 6.07 -22.32 -18.12
CA ILE A 78 5.42 -23.46 -18.77
C ILE A 78 4.46 -23.05 -19.89
N ASN A 79 4.09 -21.79 -19.97
CA ASN A 79 3.17 -21.22 -20.94
C ASN A 79 3.90 -20.22 -21.84
N ALA A 80 4.39 -20.73 -22.98
CA ALA A 80 5.12 -19.91 -23.95
C ALA A 80 4.25 -18.79 -24.58
N VAL A 81 2.93 -18.96 -24.61
CA VAL A 81 2.01 -17.94 -25.14
C VAL A 81 1.94 -16.75 -24.20
N SER A 82 1.61 -16.99 -22.94
CA SER A 82 1.58 -15.95 -21.91
C SER A 82 2.92 -15.21 -21.81
N LYS A 83 4.01 -15.97 -21.83
CA LYS A 83 5.36 -15.38 -21.83
C LYS A 83 5.60 -14.46 -23.01
N LYS A 84 5.25 -14.89 -24.20
CA LYS A 84 5.43 -14.10 -25.43
C LYS A 84 4.59 -12.84 -25.39
N GLU A 85 3.33 -12.91 -24.97
CA GLU A 85 2.40 -11.78 -24.96
C GLU A 85 2.93 -10.62 -24.12
N TYR A 86 3.33 -10.85 -22.88
CA TYR A 86 3.85 -9.74 -22.05
C TYR A 86 5.21 -9.25 -22.53
N GLN A 87 6.07 -10.14 -23.04
CA GLN A 87 7.38 -9.76 -23.57
C GLN A 87 7.24 -8.84 -24.77
N GLU A 88 6.33 -9.11 -25.69
CA GLU A 88 6.09 -8.27 -26.88
C GLU A 88 5.66 -6.85 -26.49
N VAL A 89 4.76 -6.70 -25.52
CA VAL A 89 4.32 -5.36 -25.08
C VAL A 89 5.42 -4.63 -24.28
N ASN A 90 6.23 -5.33 -23.50
CA ASN A 90 7.36 -4.74 -22.78
C ASN A 90 8.47 -4.29 -23.76
N ILE A 91 8.78 -5.10 -24.76
CA ILE A 91 9.71 -4.73 -25.83
C ILE A 91 9.20 -3.48 -26.58
N ALA A 92 7.92 -3.46 -26.93
CA ALA A 92 7.31 -2.29 -27.61
C ALA A 92 7.38 -1.03 -26.75
N LEU A 93 7.12 -1.13 -25.43
CA LEU A 93 7.25 -0.02 -24.50
C LEU A 93 8.69 0.50 -24.44
N LYS A 94 9.67 -0.43 -24.31
CA LYS A 94 11.09 -0.09 -24.23
C LYS A 94 11.56 0.61 -25.50
N GLU A 95 11.19 0.11 -26.67
CA GLU A 95 11.54 0.74 -27.96
C GLU A 95 10.97 2.16 -28.09
N VAL A 96 9.73 2.37 -27.64
CA VAL A 96 9.14 3.72 -27.63
C VAL A 96 9.85 4.61 -26.62
N PHE A 97 10.14 4.11 -25.42
CA PHE A 97 10.88 4.85 -24.40
C PHE A 97 12.25 5.30 -24.92
N ASP A 98 13.01 4.40 -25.56
CA ASP A 98 14.32 4.71 -26.12
C ASP A 98 14.22 5.71 -27.26
N SER A 99 13.23 5.55 -28.15
CA SER A 99 12.99 6.47 -29.26
C SER A 99 12.63 7.89 -28.78
N LEU A 100 11.75 8.01 -27.79
CA LEU A 100 11.37 9.30 -27.22
C LEU A 100 12.56 9.97 -26.50
N SER A 101 13.35 9.19 -25.78
CA SER A 101 14.57 9.67 -25.12
C SER A 101 15.59 10.18 -26.13
N ALA A 102 15.82 9.43 -27.21
CA ALA A 102 16.70 9.81 -28.31
C ALA A 102 16.19 11.08 -29.08
N ALA A 103 14.88 11.28 -29.14
CA ALA A 103 14.26 12.47 -29.69
C ALA A 103 14.30 13.69 -28.74
N GLY A 104 14.96 13.58 -27.57
CA GLY A 104 15.12 14.66 -26.61
C GLY A 104 13.94 14.87 -25.67
N ILE A 105 12.98 13.96 -25.62
CA ILE A 105 11.90 14.00 -24.62
C ILE A 105 12.49 13.62 -23.26
N SER A 106 12.67 14.60 -22.40
CA SER A 106 13.24 14.46 -21.06
C SER A 106 12.16 14.15 -20.00
N ASN A 107 12.60 13.83 -18.78
CA ASN A 107 11.73 13.55 -17.63
C ASN A 107 10.74 12.40 -17.87
N ILE A 108 11.11 11.43 -18.69
CA ILE A 108 10.41 10.15 -18.82
C ILE A 108 11.23 9.06 -18.14
N TYR A 109 10.55 8.14 -17.48
CA TYR A 109 11.16 7.09 -16.66
C TYR A 109 10.47 5.77 -16.95
N LEU A 110 11.17 4.67 -16.69
CA LEU A 110 10.66 3.31 -16.86
C LEU A 110 10.76 2.53 -15.57
N LEU A 111 9.67 1.91 -15.13
CA LEU A 111 9.64 0.90 -14.08
C LEU A 111 9.56 -0.46 -14.76
N SER A 112 10.60 -1.25 -14.60
CA SER A 112 10.69 -2.57 -15.26
C SER A 112 10.01 -3.67 -14.47
N LYS A 113 9.63 -4.76 -15.16
CA LYS A 113 9.16 -6.03 -14.57
C LYS A 113 10.10 -6.52 -13.46
N ASN A 114 11.41 -6.45 -13.70
CA ASN A 114 12.39 -6.92 -12.75
C ASN A 114 12.45 -6.07 -11.47
N GLU A 115 12.19 -4.76 -11.57
CA GLU A 115 12.11 -3.90 -10.39
C GLU A 115 10.84 -4.15 -9.56
N ILE A 116 9.72 -4.53 -10.22
CA ILE A 116 8.47 -4.92 -9.55
C ILE A 116 8.65 -6.26 -8.83
N GLY A 117 9.28 -7.24 -9.47
CA GLY A 117 9.70 -8.49 -8.84
C GLY A 117 8.57 -9.45 -8.47
N GLN A 118 7.52 -9.53 -9.30
CA GLN A 118 6.44 -10.51 -9.11
C GLN A 118 6.92 -11.93 -9.38
N ASP A 119 6.35 -12.89 -8.63
CA ASP A 119 6.58 -14.32 -8.77
C ASP A 119 5.32 -15.15 -8.48
N ILE A 120 5.46 -16.48 -8.46
CA ILE A 120 4.32 -17.39 -8.26
C ILE A 120 3.61 -17.19 -6.91
N GLU A 121 4.31 -16.73 -5.87
CA GLU A 121 3.73 -16.53 -4.54
C GLU A 121 3.00 -15.18 -4.41
N SER A 122 3.21 -14.30 -5.37
CA SER A 122 2.73 -12.91 -5.33
C SER A 122 1.45 -12.65 -6.13
N MET A 123 0.84 -13.68 -6.70
CA MET A 123 -0.37 -13.57 -7.53
C MET A 123 -1.53 -14.40 -7.00
N VAL A 124 -2.77 -13.96 -7.26
CA VAL A 124 -4.00 -14.67 -6.87
C VAL A 124 -4.35 -15.76 -7.90
N ASP A 125 -4.31 -15.41 -9.17
CA ASP A 125 -4.78 -16.22 -10.30
C ASP A 125 -3.73 -16.35 -11.42
N GLY A 126 -2.50 -15.99 -11.10
CA GLY A 126 -1.40 -15.99 -12.07
C GLY A 126 -1.22 -14.68 -12.83
N VAL A 127 -2.13 -13.72 -12.65
CA VAL A 127 -2.16 -12.42 -13.35
C VAL A 127 -2.30 -11.26 -12.37
N HIS A 128 -3.22 -11.36 -11.41
CA HIS A 128 -3.52 -10.29 -10.48
C HIS A 128 -2.74 -10.46 -9.17
N PRO A 129 -2.07 -9.43 -8.68
CA PRO A 129 -1.28 -9.51 -7.45
C PRO A 129 -2.17 -9.76 -6.22
N ASN A 130 -1.70 -10.64 -5.33
CA ASN A 130 -2.22 -10.79 -3.97
C ASN A 130 -1.58 -9.75 -3.03
N ASP A 131 -1.76 -9.87 -1.71
CA ASP A 131 -1.20 -8.91 -0.75
C ASP A 131 0.34 -8.81 -0.83
N ILE A 132 1.04 -9.92 -1.06
CA ILE A 132 2.50 -9.93 -1.25
C ILE A 132 2.86 -9.19 -2.54
N GLY A 133 2.15 -9.46 -3.63
CA GLY A 133 2.35 -8.78 -4.90
C GLY A 133 2.05 -7.28 -4.82
N MET A 134 0.99 -6.89 -4.12
CA MET A 134 0.68 -5.48 -3.88
C MET A 134 1.74 -4.78 -3.04
N MET A 135 2.36 -5.45 -2.06
CA MET A 135 3.49 -4.91 -1.32
C MET A 135 4.72 -4.71 -2.23
N ARG A 136 5.04 -5.68 -3.08
CA ARG A 136 6.16 -5.56 -4.04
C ARG A 136 5.95 -4.40 -5.02
N TYR A 137 4.73 -4.25 -5.54
CA TYR A 137 4.37 -3.10 -6.35
C TYR A 137 4.56 -1.78 -5.59
N ALA A 138 4.05 -1.71 -4.35
CA ALA A 138 4.17 -0.51 -3.52
C ALA A 138 5.64 -0.15 -3.27
N ASP A 139 6.49 -1.11 -2.93
CA ASP A 139 7.92 -0.91 -2.68
C ASP A 139 8.66 -0.45 -3.96
N ALA A 140 8.36 -1.08 -5.10
CA ALA A 140 8.96 -0.71 -6.38
C ALA A 140 8.58 0.71 -6.81
N TYR A 141 7.28 1.04 -6.71
CA TYR A 141 6.78 2.38 -6.99
C TYR A 141 7.33 3.42 -6.02
N GLU A 142 7.32 3.14 -4.73
CA GLU A 142 7.85 4.08 -3.72
C GLU A 142 9.30 4.41 -3.99
N LYS A 143 10.13 3.40 -4.20
CA LYS A 143 11.56 3.56 -4.53
C LYS A 143 11.75 4.38 -5.80
N LYS A 144 11.00 4.06 -6.87
CA LYS A 144 11.09 4.75 -8.16
C LYS A 144 10.61 6.20 -8.08
N ILE A 145 9.47 6.43 -7.46
CA ILE A 145 8.86 7.77 -7.31
C ILE A 145 9.76 8.67 -6.45
N LYS A 146 10.30 8.18 -5.34
CA LYS A 146 11.24 8.95 -4.51
C LYS A 146 12.50 9.33 -5.28
N ALA A 147 13.04 8.42 -6.09
CA ALA A 147 14.20 8.72 -6.93
C ALA A 147 13.87 9.78 -7.99
N ILE A 148 12.71 9.71 -8.64
CA ILE A 148 12.27 10.66 -9.67
C ILE A 148 12.02 12.06 -9.07
N LEU A 149 11.39 12.11 -7.90
CA LEU A 149 11.04 13.37 -7.23
C LEU A 149 12.16 13.93 -6.34
N HIS A 150 13.31 13.24 -6.28
CA HIS A 150 14.43 13.58 -5.40
C HIS A 150 14.01 13.68 -3.92
N GLU A 151 13.01 12.88 -3.53
CA GLU A 151 12.56 12.82 -2.14
C GLU A 151 13.51 11.91 -1.33
N PRO A 152 13.82 12.27 -0.07
CA PRO A 152 14.66 11.41 0.75
C PRO A 152 13.98 10.04 0.95
N VAL A 153 14.77 8.97 0.91
CA VAL A 153 14.30 7.64 1.30
C VAL A 153 14.09 7.67 2.81
N THR A 154 12.89 8.00 3.23
CA THR A 154 12.49 7.87 4.63
C THR A 154 11.80 6.52 4.79
N MET A 155 12.10 5.82 5.89
CA MET A 155 11.29 4.65 6.27
C MET A 155 9.83 5.08 6.36
N ALA A 156 8.91 4.24 5.87
CA ALA A 156 7.49 4.53 6.03
C ALA A 156 7.20 4.80 7.51
N GLY A 157 6.49 5.88 7.82
CA GLY A 157 6.24 6.30 9.21
C GLY A 157 5.62 5.19 10.06
N THR A 158 4.87 4.28 9.41
CA THR A 158 4.26 3.09 10.04
C THR A 158 5.25 2.00 10.43
N THR A 159 6.48 2.00 9.91
CA THR A 159 7.54 1.02 10.24
C THR A 159 8.51 1.54 11.31
N LEU A 160 8.38 2.81 11.72
CA LEU A 160 9.18 3.41 12.79
C LEU A 160 8.41 3.31 14.11
N PRO A 161 8.86 2.46 15.07
CA PRO A 161 8.22 2.36 16.37
C PRO A 161 8.26 3.71 17.09
N VAL A 162 7.12 4.25 17.48
CA VAL A 162 7.02 5.53 18.21
C VAL A 162 5.93 5.50 19.26
N THR A 163 6.12 6.26 20.34
CA THR A 163 5.08 6.54 21.34
C THR A 163 4.06 7.55 20.83
N GLN A 164 2.97 7.74 21.57
CA GLN A 164 1.99 8.78 21.24
C GLN A 164 1.32 9.33 22.51
N ARG A 165 0.75 10.55 22.40
CA ARG A 165 -0.04 11.22 23.46
C ARG A 165 -1.27 11.92 22.89
N ARG A 166 -1.88 11.34 21.86
CA ARG A 166 -3.01 11.98 21.13
C ARG A 166 -4.29 12.03 21.93
N ASP A 167 -4.42 11.19 22.96
CA ASP A 167 -5.61 11.08 23.81
C ASP A 167 -5.30 11.37 25.28
N ALA A 168 -4.27 12.18 25.53
CA ALA A 168 -3.74 12.48 26.88
C ALA A 168 -4.77 13.10 27.84
N ASN A 169 -5.86 13.65 27.32
CA ASN A 169 -6.96 14.16 28.15
C ASN A 169 -7.87 13.06 28.73
N ILE A 170 -7.78 11.83 28.18
CA ILE A 170 -8.63 10.71 28.59
C ILE A 170 -7.82 9.66 29.35
N TYR A 171 -6.60 9.36 28.91
CA TYR A 171 -5.71 8.41 29.57
C TYR A 171 -4.24 8.72 29.28
N ASP A 172 -3.37 8.29 30.19
CA ASP A 172 -1.92 8.32 29.96
C ASP A 172 -1.49 7.02 29.24
N TRP A 173 -0.86 7.19 28.11
CA TRP A 173 -0.52 6.09 27.20
C TRP A 173 0.59 5.17 27.78
N GLU A 174 1.60 5.76 28.45
CA GLU A 174 2.69 4.98 29.07
C GLU A 174 2.20 4.23 30.31
N THR A 175 1.34 4.86 31.12
CA THR A 175 0.69 4.21 32.26
C THR A 175 -0.09 2.98 31.80
N ARG A 176 -0.89 3.12 30.73
CA ARG A 176 -1.64 1.99 30.19
C ARG A 176 -0.75 0.88 29.65
N HIS A 177 0.37 1.22 28.99
CA HIS A 177 1.36 0.24 28.56
C HIS A 177 1.86 -0.61 29.75
N ASN A 178 2.22 0.05 30.86
CA ASN A 178 2.67 -0.61 32.08
C ASN A 178 1.57 -1.45 32.75
N GLU A 179 0.32 -0.99 32.73
CA GLU A 179 -0.84 -1.74 33.21
C GLU A 179 -1.05 -3.01 32.39
N VAL A 180 -0.97 -2.94 31.06
CA VAL A 180 -1.07 -4.10 30.16
C VAL A 180 0.06 -5.10 30.46
N MET A 181 1.29 -4.65 30.57
CA MET A 181 2.43 -5.51 30.89
C MET A 181 2.25 -6.21 32.25
N SER A 182 1.82 -5.46 33.26
CA SER A 182 1.57 -5.99 34.62
C SER A 182 0.44 -6.99 34.60
N PHE A 183 -0.64 -6.72 33.92
CA PHE A 183 -1.77 -7.62 33.74
C PHE A 183 -1.36 -8.92 33.04
N ASN A 184 -0.65 -8.82 31.92
CA ASN A 184 -0.19 -9.96 31.15
C ASN A 184 0.69 -10.89 31.99
N LYS A 185 1.62 -10.33 32.74
CA LYS A 185 2.49 -11.09 33.64
C LYS A 185 1.72 -11.82 34.77
N ALA A 186 0.66 -11.21 35.27
CA ALA A 186 -0.13 -11.77 36.39
C ALA A 186 -1.17 -12.80 35.92
N HIS A 187 -1.72 -12.69 34.73
CA HIS A 187 -2.89 -13.46 34.30
C HIS A 187 -2.64 -14.45 33.17
N ALA A 188 -1.50 -14.36 32.46
CA ALA A 188 -1.14 -15.22 31.33
C ALA A 188 -2.31 -15.41 30.32
N PRO A 189 -2.80 -14.35 29.68
CA PRO A 189 -4.00 -14.41 28.83
C PRO A 189 -3.82 -15.36 27.65
N GLU A 190 -4.92 -16.05 27.27
CA GLU A 190 -4.97 -16.97 26.14
C GLU A 190 -5.52 -16.29 24.85
N LEU A 191 -6.30 -15.22 25.02
CA LEU A 191 -6.80 -14.39 23.92
C LEU A 191 -6.30 -12.95 24.08
N VAL A 192 -5.63 -12.44 23.06
CA VAL A 192 -5.11 -11.07 23.03
C VAL A 192 -5.88 -10.27 21.97
N LEU A 193 -6.45 -9.13 22.36
CA LEU A 193 -7.09 -8.19 21.45
C LEU A 193 -6.24 -6.92 21.36
N ILE A 194 -5.52 -6.74 20.26
CA ILE A 194 -4.68 -5.56 19.97
C ILE A 194 -5.45 -4.63 19.05
N GLY A 195 -5.49 -3.34 19.38
CA GLY A 195 -6.19 -2.38 18.53
C GLY A 195 -6.10 -0.92 18.96
N ASN A 196 -6.90 -0.10 18.31
CA ASN A 196 -7.05 1.32 18.60
C ASN A 196 -8.20 1.60 19.60
N SER A 197 -8.85 2.77 19.52
CA SER A 197 -9.93 3.17 20.44
C SER A 197 -11.13 2.22 20.43
N ILE A 198 -11.42 1.54 19.33
CA ILE A 198 -12.52 0.58 19.25
C ILE A 198 -12.26 -0.59 20.19
N THR A 199 -11.05 -1.14 20.19
CA THR A 199 -10.62 -2.17 21.13
C THR A 199 -10.45 -1.61 22.55
N HIS A 200 -9.80 -0.43 22.70
CA HIS A 200 -9.54 0.18 24.00
C HIS A 200 -10.81 0.36 24.83
N TYR A 201 -11.82 0.95 24.22
CA TYR A 201 -13.08 1.27 24.91
C TYR A 201 -14.10 0.14 24.90
N TRP A 202 -13.77 -1.01 24.33
CA TRP A 202 -14.51 -2.23 24.61
C TRP A 202 -14.17 -2.72 26.00
N ALA A 203 -15.11 -3.38 26.67
CA ALA A 203 -14.89 -3.90 28.01
C ALA A 203 -13.67 -4.84 28.09
N GLY A 204 -13.29 -5.23 29.27
CA GLY A 204 -12.15 -6.13 29.52
C GLY A 204 -11.06 -5.47 30.35
N GLN A 205 -10.04 -6.27 30.66
CA GLN A 205 -8.93 -5.84 31.52
C GLN A 205 -7.62 -5.75 30.71
N PRO A 206 -6.71 -4.81 31.07
CA PRO A 206 -6.90 -3.70 32.01
C PRO A 206 -8.04 -2.76 31.58
N ALA A 207 -8.82 -2.28 32.55
CA ALA A 207 -9.98 -1.46 32.25
C ALA A 207 -9.59 -0.12 31.64
N ALA A 208 -10.31 0.29 30.58
CA ALA A 208 -10.21 1.65 30.06
C ALA A 208 -10.97 2.64 30.97
N PRO A 209 -10.61 3.95 30.97
CA PRO A 209 -11.36 4.98 31.69
C PRO A 209 -12.82 5.06 31.23
N ILE A 210 -13.09 4.67 30.00
CA ILE A 210 -14.43 4.58 29.40
C ILE A 210 -14.57 3.16 28.84
N ALA A 211 -15.45 2.34 29.44
CA ALA A 211 -15.70 0.97 28.97
C ALA A 211 -17.13 0.86 28.43
N ARG A 212 -17.29 0.11 27.35
CA ARG A 212 -18.58 -0.14 26.68
C ARG A 212 -18.68 -1.60 26.26
N GLY A 213 -19.90 -2.10 26.09
CA GLY A 213 -20.12 -3.44 25.56
C GLY A 213 -19.75 -4.57 26.52
N GLU A 214 -19.85 -4.37 27.83
CA GLU A 214 -19.56 -5.39 28.86
C GLU A 214 -20.34 -6.68 28.66
N THR A 215 -21.62 -6.60 28.29
CA THR A 215 -22.46 -7.76 28.03
C THR A 215 -21.90 -8.61 26.88
N SER A 216 -21.46 -7.99 25.79
CA SER A 216 -20.87 -8.69 24.65
C SER A 216 -19.50 -9.26 25.02
N TRP A 217 -18.69 -8.51 25.75
CA TRP A 217 -17.39 -8.99 26.23
C TRP A 217 -17.53 -10.25 27.07
N LYS A 218 -18.37 -10.21 28.11
CA LYS A 218 -18.66 -11.37 28.99
C LYS A 218 -19.19 -12.55 28.17
N LYS A 219 -20.13 -12.31 27.29
CA LYS A 219 -20.75 -13.38 26.49
C LYS A 219 -19.77 -14.12 25.60
N TYR A 220 -18.89 -13.39 24.92
CA TYR A 220 -18.08 -13.96 23.83
C TYR A 220 -16.62 -14.24 24.21
N PHE A 221 -16.02 -13.50 25.15
CA PHE A 221 -14.60 -13.58 25.41
C PHE A 221 -14.21 -14.01 26.80
N GLU A 222 -15.02 -13.79 27.84
CA GLU A 222 -14.64 -14.01 29.24
C GLU A 222 -14.06 -15.40 29.49
N LYS A 223 -14.62 -16.43 28.85
CA LYS A 223 -14.17 -17.83 29.00
C LYS A 223 -12.83 -18.13 28.30
N MET A 224 -12.32 -17.22 27.51
CA MET A 224 -11.08 -17.37 26.77
C MET A 224 -9.89 -16.70 27.45
N ASN A 225 -10.01 -16.33 28.72
CA ASN A 225 -8.98 -15.58 29.45
C ASN A 225 -8.41 -14.40 28.62
N PRO A 226 -9.23 -13.39 28.30
CA PRO A 226 -8.85 -12.33 27.38
C PRO A 226 -8.06 -11.20 28.03
N VAL A 227 -7.19 -10.55 27.27
CA VAL A 227 -6.63 -9.23 27.60
C VAL A 227 -7.02 -8.19 26.55
N ASN A 228 -7.37 -7.00 27.02
CA ASN A 228 -7.64 -5.85 26.18
C ASN A 228 -6.36 -5.00 26.01
N MET A 229 -5.67 -5.19 24.90
CA MET A 229 -4.49 -4.42 24.50
C MET A 229 -4.85 -3.33 23.46
N GLY A 230 -6.03 -2.75 23.57
CA GLY A 230 -6.44 -1.58 22.81
C GLY A 230 -5.91 -0.28 23.43
N PHE A 231 -5.53 0.68 22.58
CA PHE A 231 -5.08 2.01 22.99
C PHE A 231 -5.73 3.07 22.09
N GLY A 232 -6.40 4.04 22.67
CA GLY A 232 -7.05 5.13 21.94
C GLY A 232 -6.04 5.85 21.02
N TRP A 233 -6.44 6.08 19.78
CA TRP A 233 -5.63 6.74 18.76
C TRP A 233 -4.34 6.03 18.35
N ASP A 234 -4.11 4.78 18.75
CA ASP A 234 -2.97 4.04 18.25
C ASP A 234 -3.06 3.82 16.75
N ARG A 235 -1.90 3.92 16.12
CA ARG A 235 -1.62 3.57 14.74
C ARG A 235 -0.66 2.39 14.72
N ILE A 236 -0.35 1.88 13.55
CA ILE A 236 0.54 0.73 13.36
C ILE A 236 1.88 0.95 14.06
N GLU A 237 2.49 2.12 13.88
CA GLU A 237 3.78 2.50 14.48
C GLU A 237 3.76 2.50 16.02
N ASN A 238 2.61 2.79 16.63
CA ASN A 238 2.47 2.77 18.08
C ASN A 238 2.32 1.33 18.62
N VAL A 239 1.54 0.50 17.93
CA VAL A 239 1.44 -0.93 18.26
C VAL A 239 2.81 -1.59 18.11
N LEU A 240 3.55 -1.28 17.05
CA LEU A 240 4.89 -1.80 16.82
C LEU A 240 5.83 -1.43 17.98
N TRP A 241 5.76 -0.17 18.45
CA TRP A 241 6.54 0.27 19.61
C TRP A 241 6.21 -0.56 20.86
N ARG A 242 4.93 -0.76 21.17
CA ARG A 242 4.48 -1.52 22.35
C ARG A 242 4.93 -2.97 22.32
N ILE A 243 4.84 -3.62 21.16
CA ILE A 243 5.31 -4.99 20.96
C ILE A 243 6.82 -5.08 21.20
N TYR A 244 7.61 -4.16 20.63
CA TYR A 244 9.07 -4.12 20.85
C TYR A 244 9.47 -3.73 22.28
N HIS A 245 8.55 -3.19 23.08
CA HIS A 245 8.78 -2.84 24.48
C HIS A 245 8.08 -3.79 25.46
N GLY A 246 7.89 -5.05 25.04
CA GLY A 246 7.65 -6.17 25.93
C GLY A 246 6.20 -6.53 26.19
N GLU A 247 5.20 -5.93 25.54
CA GLU A 247 3.79 -6.26 25.81
C GLU A 247 3.44 -7.73 25.57
N LEU A 248 4.17 -8.43 24.70
CA LEU A 248 3.95 -9.85 24.41
C LEU A 248 4.99 -10.78 25.06
N ASP A 249 6.05 -10.26 25.66
CA ASP A 249 7.20 -11.07 26.10
C ASP A 249 6.88 -12.05 27.25
N SER A 250 5.90 -11.71 28.09
CA SER A 250 5.54 -12.51 29.28
C SER A 250 4.38 -13.49 29.05
N ILE A 251 3.86 -13.56 27.81
CA ILE A 251 2.66 -14.36 27.49
C ILE A 251 2.86 -15.26 26.29
N SER A 252 2.05 -16.32 26.21
CA SER A 252 1.98 -17.23 25.07
C SER A 252 0.52 -17.46 24.69
N PRO A 253 -0.13 -16.46 24.06
CA PRO A 253 -1.54 -16.53 23.77
C PRO A 253 -1.84 -17.59 22.72
N LYS A 254 -3.01 -18.25 22.82
CA LYS A 254 -3.51 -19.17 21.81
C LYS A 254 -4.08 -18.42 20.59
N HIS A 255 -4.61 -17.20 20.82
CA HIS A 255 -5.27 -16.41 19.80
C HIS A 255 -4.88 -14.93 19.93
N ILE A 256 -4.57 -14.29 18.79
CA ILE A 256 -4.34 -12.85 18.71
C ILE A 256 -5.32 -12.28 17.68
N VAL A 257 -6.09 -11.29 18.10
CA VAL A 257 -6.94 -10.49 17.20
C VAL A 257 -6.32 -9.10 17.06
N LEU A 258 -5.93 -8.75 15.85
CA LEU A 258 -5.37 -7.44 15.53
C LEU A 258 -6.39 -6.61 14.74
N MET A 259 -6.83 -5.47 15.30
CA MET A 259 -7.76 -4.55 14.67
C MET A 259 -7.21 -3.14 14.68
N ILE A 260 -6.45 -2.79 13.66
CA ILE A 260 -5.92 -1.44 13.46
C ILE A 260 -6.42 -0.93 12.12
N VAL A 261 -7.39 -0.04 12.17
CA VAL A 261 -7.80 0.73 10.99
C VAL A 261 -6.86 1.92 10.86
N PRO A 262 -6.26 2.19 9.69
CA PRO A 262 -5.49 3.41 9.49
C PRO A 262 -6.38 4.63 9.77
N ILE A 263 -6.10 5.38 10.82
CA ILE A 263 -6.70 6.70 11.03
C ILE A 263 -5.99 7.64 10.07
N ILE A 264 -6.52 7.77 8.85
CA ILE A 264 -6.04 8.75 7.87
C ILE A 264 -6.51 10.11 8.36
N SER A 265 -5.65 10.83 9.05
CA SER A 265 -5.86 12.24 9.35
C SER A 265 -5.63 13.06 8.07
N ALA A 266 -6.64 13.14 7.23
CA ALA A 266 -6.65 14.11 6.14
C ALA A 266 -6.85 15.50 6.77
N LYS A 267 -5.76 16.25 6.98
CA LYS A 267 -5.85 17.69 7.16
C LYS A 267 -6.30 18.32 5.86
N ILE A 268 -7.62 18.43 5.67
CA ILE A 268 -8.18 19.31 4.64
C ILE A 268 -7.88 20.74 5.09
N ARG A 269 -6.82 21.35 4.55
CA ARG A 269 -6.64 22.79 4.61
C ARG A 269 -7.67 23.40 3.68
N MET A 270 -8.82 23.81 4.21
CA MET A 270 -9.66 24.80 3.53
C MET A 270 -8.88 26.11 3.50
N LYS A 271 -8.43 26.52 2.32
CA LYS A 271 -8.00 27.90 2.09
C LYS A 271 -9.24 28.79 2.21
N LYS A 272 -9.18 29.76 3.13
CA LYS A 272 -10.10 30.90 3.15
C LYS A 272 -9.81 31.81 1.94
#